data_43551851a5461502c80e129f241a0123
#
_entry.id   43551851a5461502c80e129f241a0123
#
_cell.length_a   1.000
_cell.length_b   1.000
_cell.length_c   1.000
_cell.angle_alpha   90.00
_cell.angle_beta   90.00
_cell.angle_gamma   90.00
#
_symmetry.space_group_name_H-M   'P 1'
#
loop_
_entity.id
_entity.type
_entity.pdbx_description
1 polymer ?
#
loop_
_entity_poly.entity_id
_entity_poly.type
_entity_poly.pdbx_seq_one_letter_code
_entity_poly.pdbx_strand_id
1 'polypeptide(L)'
;MSGTADLVVAGGVQKMSQYPILSAFSAGEPFGATDPWTGCRGWESRYGTQEISQFRGAEMMAAHWKLGREDNERYALASHQRAITAISAGRFAREVSPYAGVSVDEGPRADTSLEKMAALPPLTEGGILTAAVASQISDGAAALLIASQDAVDRFGLTPRARIHHMSVRGSDPVMMLSAPIPATQHALKRTGMSIDDFAAIEINEAFAPVVLAWLAELGADPERVNPNGGAIALGHPIGCTGARLLTSLLHELERTGGRYGLQTMCEGGGQANVTIIERI
;
A
#
# COMPACT_ATOMS: atom_id res chain seq x y z
N MET A 1 13.01 -5.53 17.29
CA MET A 1 12.76 -5.95 18.66
C MET A 1 13.43 -7.29 18.95
N SER A 2 14.24 -7.75 18.00
CA SER A 2 15.16 -8.90 18.19
C SER A 2 16.39 -8.54 19.05
N GLY A 3 16.68 -7.25 19.28
CA GLY A 3 17.86 -6.79 20.00
C GLY A 3 19.18 -6.91 19.22
N THR A 4 19.11 -7.14 17.90
CA THR A 4 20.31 -7.27 17.06
C THR A 4 20.96 -5.93 16.70
N ALA A 5 20.20 -4.83 16.74
CA ALA A 5 20.69 -3.48 16.51
C ALA A 5 19.83 -2.46 17.26
N ASP A 6 20.46 -1.40 17.75
CA ASP A 6 19.80 -0.34 18.49
C ASP A 6 19.38 0.84 17.63
N LEU A 7 20.01 1.00 16.48
CA LEU A 7 19.71 2.07 15.53
C LEU A 7 19.73 1.50 14.10
N VAL A 8 18.62 1.65 13.39
CA VAL A 8 18.44 1.07 12.05
C VAL A 8 17.83 2.10 11.11
N VAL A 9 18.37 2.23 9.91
CA VAL A 9 17.68 2.89 8.80
C VAL A 9 16.83 1.83 8.09
N ALA A 10 15.53 1.96 8.19
CA ALA A 10 14.56 1.10 7.51
C ALA A 10 13.98 1.83 6.29
N GLY A 11 14.16 1.27 5.11
CA GLY A 11 13.70 1.91 3.89
C GLY A 11 13.99 1.09 2.66
N GLY A 12 13.75 1.69 1.51
CA GLY A 12 14.05 1.07 0.23
C GLY A 12 14.00 2.05 -0.93
N VAL A 13 14.42 1.56 -2.07
CA VAL A 13 14.42 2.27 -3.35
C VAL A 13 13.88 1.33 -4.43
N GLN A 14 13.11 1.89 -5.34
CA GLN A 14 12.66 1.18 -6.53
C GLN A 14 12.74 2.10 -7.74
N LYS A 15 13.27 1.59 -8.83
CA LYS A 15 13.32 2.26 -10.12
C LYS A 15 12.54 1.43 -11.15
N MET A 16 11.22 1.59 -11.16
CA MET A 16 10.33 0.82 -12.04
C MET A 16 10.44 1.24 -13.50
N SER A 17 10.93 2.46 -13.77
CA SER A 17 11.26 2.92 -15.13
C SER A 17 12.38 2.07 -15.78
N GLN A 18 13.23 1.46 -14.97
CA GLN A 18 14.34 0.61 -15.45
C GLN A 18 14.08 -0.87 -15.18
N TYR A 19 13.45 -1.18 -14.06
CA TYR A 19 13.14 -2.55 -13.63
C TYR A 19 11.64 -2.71 -13.52
N PRO A 20 10.93 -3.08 -14.62
CA PRO A 20 9.49 -3.23 -14.63
C PRO A 20 9.01 -4.23 -13.59
N ILE A 21 7.75 -4.05 -13.15
CA ILE A 21 7.09 -5.04 -12.30
C ILE A 21 7.15 -6.41 -12.98
N LEU A 22 7.32 -7.47 -12.20
CA LEU A 22 7.47 -8.85 -12.65
C LEU A 22 8.80 -9.19 -13.36
N SER A 23 9.77 -8.26 -13.46
CA SER A 23 11.09 -8.58 -14.04
C SER A 23 11.77 -9.81 -13.38
N ALA A 24 11.47 -10.07 -12.09
CA ALA A 24 11.97 -11.25 -11.40
C ALA A 24 11.39 -12.56 -11.97
N PHE A 25 10.20 -12.52 -12.59
CA PHE A 25 9.60 -13.71 -13.23
C PHE A 25 10.28 -14.01 -14.56
N SER A 26 10.52 -12.97 -15.37
CA SER A 26 11.26 -13.15 -16.64
C SER A 26 12.69 -13.68 -16.43
N ALA A 27 13.27 -13.49 -15.26
CA ALA A 27 14.58 -14.09 -14.95
C ALA A 27 14.57 -15.63 -14.95
N GLY A 28 13.41 -16.26 -14.84
CA GLY A 28 13.24 -17.71 -14.94
C GLY A 28 13.13 -18.25 -16.37
N GLU A 29 12.82 -17.40 -17.36
CA GLU A 29 12.59 -17.82 -18.76
C GLU A 29 13.77 -18.60 -19.39
N PRO A 30 15.04 -18.21 -19.20
CA PRO A 30 16.18 -18.97 -19.72
C PRO A 30 16.26 -20.40 -19.16
N PHE A 31 15.59 -20.68 -18.06
CA PHE A 31 15.52 -21.99 -17.41
C PHE A 31 14.19 -22.71 -17.66
N GLY A 32 13.34 -22.17 -18.55
CA GLY A 32 12.05 -22.74 -18.90
C GLY A 32 10.93 -22.48 -17.87
N ALA A 33 11.14 -21.57 -16.92
CA ALA A 33 10.14 -21.18 -15.93
C ALA A 33 9.50 -19.84 -16.31
N THR A 34 8.19 -19.80 -16.42
CA THR A 34 7.42 -18.58 -16.74
C THR A 34 6.99 -17.82 -15.48
N ASP A 35 6.84 -18.55 -14.37
CA ASP A 35 6.47 -18.04 -13.06
C ASP A 35 6.84 -19.09 -11.98
N PRO A 36 6.78 -18.75 -10.68
CA PRO A 36 7.17 -19.69 -9.62
C PRO A 36 6.11 -20.76 -9.29
N TRP A 37 4.96 -20.77 -9.91
CA TRP A 37 3.84 -21.65 -9.58
C TRP A 37 3.57 -22.72 -10.65
N THR A 38 3.68 -22.37 -11.92
CA THR A 38 3.38 -23.27 -13.04
C THR A 38 4.28 -24.51 -13.02
N GLY A 39 3.68 -25.71 -13.08
CA GLY A 39 4.38 -26.98 -13.01
C GLY A 39 4.79 -27.41 -11.60
N CYS A 40 4.49 -26.61 -10.57
CA CYS A 40 4.75 -26.99 -9.18
C CYS A 40 3.62 -27.88 -8.65
N ARG A 41 3.87 -29.20 -8.56
CA ARG A 41 2.87 -30.19 -8.10
C ARG A 41 2.25 -29.87 -6.74
N GLY A 42 3.05 -29.36 -5.80
CA GLY A 42 2.57 -28.97 -4.47
C GLY A 42 1.59 -27.80 -4.52
N TRP A 43 1.86 -26.84 -5.40
CA TRP A 43 0.98 -25.70 -5.64
C TRP A 43 -0.31 -26.14 -6.32
N GLU A 44 -0.19 -26.86 -7.45
CA GLU A 44 -1.33 -27.29 -8.26
C GLU A 44 -2.28 -28.22 -7.50
N SER A 45 -1.76 -29.09 -6.63
CA SER A 45 -2.59 -29.98 -5.79
C SER A 45 -3.43 -29.21 -4.77
N ARG A 46 -2.98 -28.01 -4.34
CA ARG A 46 -3.66 -27.21 -3.32
C ARG A 46 -4.53 -26.09 -3.92
N TYR A 47 -4.08 -25.47 -4.98
CA TYR A 47 -4.71 -24.27 -5.54
C TYR A 47 -5.20 -24.46 -6.99
N GLY A 48 -4.94 -25.62 -7.60
CA GLY A 48 -5.29 -25.92 -8.99
C GLY A 48 -4.32 -25.28 -9.99
N THR A 49 -4.58 -25.59 -11.27
CA THR A 49 -3.88 -25.01 -12.42
C THR A 49 -4.65 -23.80 -12.90
N GLN A 50 -4.29 -22.63 -12.43
CA GLN A 50 -4.95 -21.38 -12.80
C GLN A 50 -3.94 -20.24 -12.84
N GLU A 51 -4.23 -19.22 -13.61
CA GLU A 51 -3.42 -18.00 -13.65
C GLU A 51 -3.33 -17.36 -12.26
N ILE A 52 -2.13 -17.06 -11.83
CA ILE A 52 -1.84 -16.32 -10.61
C ILE A 52 -1.32 -14.95 -11.03
N SER A 53 -2.17 -13.94 -10.90
CA SER A 53 -1.89 -12.59 -11.34
C SER A 53 -2.58 -11.58 -10.43
N GLN A 54 -1.90 -10.46 -10.17
CA GLN A 54 -2.48 -9.35 -9.41
C GLN A 54 -3.71 -8.74 -10.11
N PHE A 55 -3.72 -8.73 -11.44
CA PHE A 55 -4.85 -8.21 -12.23
C PHE A 55 -6.08 -9.10 -12.05
N ARG A 56 -5.88 -10.42 -12.21
CA ARG A 56 -6.95 -11.39 -11.94
C ARG A 56 -7.39 -11.34 -10.47
N GLY A 57 -6.46 -11.24 -9.52
CA GLY A 57 -6.79 -11.10 -8.10
C GLY A 57 -7.65 -9.86 -7.82
N ALA A 58 -7.32 -8.72 -8.43
CA ALA A 58 -8.11 -7.49 -8.31
C ALA A 58 -9.52 -7.62 -8.91
N GLU A 59 -9.66 -8.25 -10.09
CA GLU A 59 -10.98 -8.56 -10.69
C GLU A 59 -11.80 -9.51 -9.81
N MET A 60 -11.17 -10.54 -9.22
CA MET A 60 -11.82 -11.45 -8.28
C MET A 60 -12.32 -10.71 -7.03
N MET A 61 -11.53 -9.77 -6.50
CA MET A 61 -11.96 -8.92 -5.39
C MET A 61 -13.14 -8.05 -5.78
N ALA A 62 -13.10 -7.37 -6.92
CA ALA A 62 -14.20 -6.56 -7.41
C ALA A 62 -15.49 -7.39 -7.53
N ALA A 63 -15.40 -8.59 -8.10
CA ALA A 63 -16.53 -9.50 -8.21
C ALA A 63 -17.06 -9.98 -6.85
N HIS A 64 -16.18 -10.37 -5.93
CA HIS A 64 -16.55 -10.92 -4.61
C HIS A 64 -17.29 -9.88 -3.75
N TRP A 65 -16.79 -8.65 -3.72
CA TRP A 65 -17.42 -7.54 -2.97
C TRP A 65 -18.42 -6.74 -3.78
N LYS A 66 -18.75 -7.19 -5.01
CA LYS A 66 -19.74 -6.56 -5.91
C LYS A 66 -19.43 -5.09 -6.18
N LEU A 67 -18.17 -4.79 -6.36
CA LEU A 67 -17.68 -3.45 -6.69
C LEU A 67 -17.74 -3.24 -8.20
N GLY A 68 -18.62 -2.36 -8.64
CA GLY A 68 -18.75 -2.01 -10.07
C GLY A 68 -17.57 -1.15 -10.55
N ARG A 69 -17.49 -0.98 -11.87
CA ARG A 69 -16.48 -0.12 -12.49
C ARG A 69 -16.54 1.30 -11.94
N GLU A 70 -17.72 1.87 -11.83
CA GLU A 70 -17.93 3.23 -11.35
C GLU A 70 -17.50 3.40 -9.88
N ASP A 71 -17.72 2.39 -9.01
CA ASP A 71 -17.29 2.44 -7.62
C ASP A 71 -15.77 2.59 -7.52
N ASN A 72 -15.05 1.80 -8.33
CA ASN A 72 -13.60 1.81 -8.39
C ASN A 72 -13.07 3.14 -8.97
N GLU A 73 -13.70 3.67 -10.02
CA GLU A 73 -13.33 4.95 -10.63
C GLU A 73 -13.58 6.14 -9.70
N ARG A 74 -14.68 6.14 -8.94
CA ARG A 74 -14.97 7.16 -7.92
C ARG A 74 -13.93 7.16 -6.81
N TYR A 75 -13.50 5.98 -6.34
CA TYR A 75 -12.43 5.87 -5.37
C TYR A 75 -11.12 6.43 -5.93
N ALA A 76 -10.75 6.05 -7.14
CA ALA A 76 -9.53 6.54 -7.79
C ALA A 76 -9.53 8.06 -7.99
N LEU A 77 -10.67 8.63 -8.41
CA LEU A 77 -10.84 10.07 -8.51
C LEU A 77 -10.62 10.77 -7.16
N ALA A 78 -11.19 10.20 -6.09
CA ALA A 78 -11.02 10.73 -4.73
C ALA A 78 -9.53 10.67 -4.28
N SER A 79 -8.80 9.59 -4.60
CA SER A 79 -7.37 9.48 -4.32
C SER A 79 -6.58 10.61 -4.98
N HIS A 80 -6.82 10.90 -6.26
CA HIS A 80 -6.18 12.04 -6.95
C HIS A 80 -6.55 13.38 -6.33
N GLN A 81 -7.81 13.61 -6.01
CA GLN A 81 -8.28 14.87 -5.40
C GLN A 81 -7.66 15.09 -4.03
N ARG A 82 -7.57 14.05 -3.21
CA ARG A 82 -6.91 14.10 -1.89
C ARG A 82 -5.42 14.42 -2.02
N ALA A 83 -4.72 13.77 -2.96
CA ALA A 83 -3.29 14.03 -3.20
C ALA A 83 -3.04 15.47 -3.65
N ILE A 84 -3.83 15.99 -4.58
CA ILE A 84 -3.72 17.37 -5.06
C ILE A 84 -4.00 18.36 -3.93
N THR A 85 -5.02 18.11 -3.12
CA THR A 85 -5.34 18.93 -1.95
C THR A 85 -4.19 18.94 -0.94
N ALA A 86 -3.60 17.76 -0.67
CA ALA A 86 -2.47 17.63 0.25
C ALA A 86 -1.23 18.37 -0.24
N ILE A 87 -0.91 18.26 -1.55
CA ILE A 87 0.19 18.98 -2.19
C ILE A 87 -0.04 20.50 -2.09
N SER A 88 -1.21 20.96 -2.49
CA SER A 88 -1.56 22.40 -2.48
C SER A 88 -1.55 23.00 -1.07
N ALA A 89 -1.91 22.21 -0.07
CA ALA A 89 -1.88 22.59 1.34
C ALA A 89 -0.47 22.45 1.98
N GLY A 90 0.54 22.00 1.24
CA GLY A 90 1.90 21.80 1.72
C GLY A 90 2.06 20.68 2.75
N ARG A 91 1.12 19.70 2.79
CA ARG A 91 1.15 18.63 3.79
C ARG A 91 2.38 17.74 3.70
N PHE A 92 2.95 17.58 2.49
CA PHE A 92 4.14 16.77 2.23
C PHE A 92 5.47 17.52 2.42
N ALA A 93 5.45 18.82 2.71
CA ALA A 93 6.67 19.65 2.76
C ALA A 93 7.72 19.19 3.78
N ARG A 94 7.31 18.49 4.86
CA ARG A 94 8.21 17.98 5.90
C ARG A 94 8.64 16.53 5.67
N GLU A 95 8.06 15.83 4.71
CA GLU A 95 8.37 14.41 4.45
C GLU A 95 9.04 14.18 3.09
N VAL A 96 8.82 15.06 2.13
CA VAL A 96 9.46 14.99 0.81
C VAL A 96 10.84 15.66 0.85
N SER A 97 11.87 14.89 0.48
CA SER A 97 13.24 15.40 0.28
C SER A 97 13.45 15.62 -1.22
N PRO A 98 13.61 16.87 -1.70
CA PRO A 98 13.84 17.13 -3.11
C PRO A 98 15.10 16.44 -3.63
N TYR A 99 15.00 15.84 -4.81
CA TYR A 99 16.12 15.16 -5.46
C TYR A 99 16.14 15.43 -6.97
N ALA A 100 17.32 15.76 -7.51
CA ALA A 100 17.55 15.98 -8.94
C ALA A 100 16.55 16.95 -9.61
N GLY A 101 16.11 17.99 -8.88
CA GLY A 101 15.15 18.98 -9.37
C GLY A 101 13.68 18.61 -9.22
N VAL A 102 13.37 17.40 -8.77
CA VAL A 102 12.01 16.96 -8.45
C VAL A 102 11.74 17.23 -6.97
N SER A 103 10.67 17.96 -6.67
CA SER A 103 10.27 18.34 -5.31
C SER A 103 8.80 18.06 -5.00
N VAL A 104 8.05 17.61 -5.99
CA VAL A 104 6.62 17.29 -5.90
C VAL A 104 6.37 16.00 -6.67
N ASP A 105 5.47 15.15 -6.17
CA ASP A 105 5.06 13.95 -6.87
C ASP A 105 4.37 14.29 -8.20
N GLU A 106 4.80 13.65 -9.29
CA GLU A 106 4.35 13.91 -10.66
C GLU A 106 3.07 13.11 -11.03
N GLY A 107 2.71 12.12 -10.18
CA GLY A 107 1.60 11.19 -10.42
C GLY A 107 0.19 11.78 -10.32
N PRO A 108 -0.11 12.72 -9.39
CA PRO A 108 -1.46 13.25 -9.21
C PRO A 108 -1.98 14.00 -10.43
N ARG A 109 -3.18 13.63 -10.89
CA ARG A 109 -3.79 14.15 -12.13
C ARG A 109 -4.93 15.11 -11.83
N ALA A 110 -4.68 16.41 -11.90
CA ALA A 110 -5.66 17.45 -11.63
C ALA A 110 -6.78 17.52 -12.67
N ASP A 111 -6.52 17.04 -13.89
CA ASP A 111 -7.44 17.06 -15.02
C ASP A 111 -8.21 15.75 -15.23
N THR A 112 -8.09 14.78 -14.30
CA THR A 112 -8.82 13.51 -14.40
C THR A 112 -10.29 13.69 -14.03
N SER A 113 -11.16 12.84 -14.62
CA SER A 113 -12.60 12.84 -14.37
C SER A 113 -13.16 11.43 -14.56
N LEU A 114 -14.35 11.18 -14.04
CA LEU A 114 -15.04 9.90 -14.25
C LEU A 114 -15.26 9.62 -15.76
N GLU A 115 -15.57 10.63 -16.55
CA GLU A 115 -15.72 10.48 -18.00
C GLU A 115 -14.41 10.02 -18.67
N LYS A 116 -13.28 10.62 -18.32
CA LYS A 116 -11.98 10.21 -18.85
C LYS A 116 -11.61 8.79 -18.40
N MET A 117 -11.91 8.42 -17.15
CA MET A 117 -11.66 7.08 -16.63
C MET A 117 -12.54 6.03 -17.33
N ALA A 118 -13.83 6.33 -17.51
CA ALA A 118 -14.77 5.46 -18.19
C ALA A 118 -14.39 5.17 -19.66
N ALA A 119 -13.67 6.05 -20.32
CA ALA A 119 -13.18 5.87 -21.69
C ALA A 119 -11.98 4.91 -21.80
N LEU A 120 -11.33 4.54 -20.69
CA LEU A 120 -10.16 3.65 -20.71
C LEU A 120 -10.56 2.19 -20.96
N PRO A 121 -9.75 1.42 -21.70
CA PRO A 121 -9.97 -0.01 -21.85
C PRO A 121 -9.69 -0.75 -20.54
N PRO A 122 -10.35 -1.90 -20.30
CA PRO A 122 -10.00 -2.79 -19.20
C PRO A 122 -8.55 -3.29 -19.32
N LEU A 123 -7.94 -3.56 -18.16
CA LEU A 123 -6.59 -4.15 -18.07
C LEU A 123 -6.55 -5.62 -18.50
N THR A 124 -7.67 -6.32 -18.35
CA THR A 124 -7.83 -7.72 -18.75
C THR A 124 -9.05 -7.85 -19.66
N GLU A 125 -9.02 -8.81 -20.60
CA GLU A 125 -10.16 -9.08 -21.47
C GLU A 125 -11.40 -9.47 -20.65
N GLY A 126 -12.51 -8.81 -20.89
CA GLY A 126 -13.76 -9.02 -20.15
C GLY A 126 -13.76 -8.48 -18.71
N GLY A 127 -12.68 -7.86 -18.27
CA GLY A 127 -12.59 -7.23 -16.96
C GLY A 127 -13.28 -5.86 -16.87
N ILE A 128 -13.35 -5.32 -15.67
CA ILE A 128 -13.92 -3.99 -15.39
C ILE A 128 -12.88 -2.98 -14.90
N LEU A 129 -11.71 -3.46 -14.46
CA LEU A 129 -10.68 -2.61 -13.91
C LEU A 129 -9.79 -2.04 -15.02
N THR A 130 -9.50 -0.74 -14.92
CA THR A 130 -8.70 0.00 -15.90
C THR A 130 -7.41 0.51 -15.26
N ALA A 131 -6.51 1.05 -16.06
CA ALA A 131 -5.28 1.70 -15.56
C ALA A 131 -5.57 2.87 -14.61
N ALA A 132 -6.75 3.50 -14.69
CA ALA A 132 -7.13 4.58 -13.79
C ALA A 132 -7.33 4.14 -12.34
N VAL A 133 -7.65 2.87 -12.11
CA VAL A 133 -7.96 2.31 -10.77
C VAL A 133 -6.85 1.43 -10.21
N ALA A 134 -5.71 1.42 -10.87
CA ALA A 134 -4.48 0.73 -10.47
C ALA A 134 -3.44 1.74 -9.98
N SER A 135 -2.55 1.30 -9.10
CA SER A 135 -1.39 2.08 -8.68
C SER A 135 -0.49 2.43 -9.86
N GLN A 136 0.12 3.61 -9.84
CA GLN A 136 1.02 4.05 -10.90
C GLN A 136 2.39 3.40 -10.76
N ILE A 137 2.99 3.05 -11.90
CA ILE A 137 4.41 2.69 -12.01
C ILE A 137 5.22 3.94 -11.68
N SER A 138 6.16 3.84 -10.72
CA SER A 138 6.87 4.99 -10.21
C SER A 138 8.28 4.63 -9.77
N ASP A 139 9.18 5.59 -9.90
CA ASP A 139 10.49 5.56 -9.25
C ASP A 139 10.38 6.25 -7.91
N GLY A 140 11.02 5.73 -6.87
CA GLY A 140 10.95 6.34 -5.55
C GLY A 140 11.86 5.71 -4.52
N ALA A 141 12.12 6.46 -3.46
CA ALA A 141 12.86 6.02 -2.30
C ALA A 141 12.21 6.59 -1.03
N ALA A 142 12.24 5.83 0.05
CA ALA A 142 11.80 6.29 1.36
C ALA A 142 12.62 5.63 2.46
N ALA A 143 12.83 6.33 3.57
CA ALA A 143 13.57 5.80 4.71
C ALA A 143 13.05 6.38 6.03
N LEU A 144 13.15 5.57 7.07
CA LEU A 144 12.80 5.87 8.46
C LEU A 144 13.98 5.51 9.37
N LEU A 145 14.22 6.31 10.38
CA LEU A 145 15.15 5.97 11.44
C LEU A 145 14.38 5.29 12.57
N ILE A 146 14.75 4.06 12.88
CA ILE A 146 14.19 3.25 13.97
C ILE A 146 15.24 3.10 15.05
N ALA A 147 14.89 3.44 16.29
CA ALA A 147 15.79 3.42 17.43
C ALA A 147 15.22 2.61 18.60
N SER A 148 16.07 1.90 19.32
CA SER A 148 15.75 1.39 20.67
C SER A 148 15.70 2.54 21.68
N GLN A 149 15.10 2.31 22.85
CA GLN A 149 15.14 3.31 23.93
C GLN A 149 16.58 3.65 24.32
N ASP A 150 17.45 2.66 24.39
CA ASP A 150 18.88 2.86 24.70
C ASP A 150 19.58 3.76 23.67
N ALA A 151 19.25 3.62 22.38
CA ALA A 151 19.79 4.50 21.36
C ALA A 151 19.20 5.92 21.44
N VAL A 152 17.92 6.05 21.76
CA VAL A 152 17.27 7.36 22.00
C VAL A 152 18.02 8.11 23.11
N ASP A 153 18.25 7.44 24.24
CA ASP A 153 18.93 8.04 25.40
C ASP A 153 20.41 8.33 25.13
N ARG A 154 21.09 7.38 24.50
CA ARG A 154 22.54 7.48 24.21
C ARG A 154 22.88 8.60 23.23
N PHE A 155 22.04 8.79 22.20
CA PHE A 155 22.29 9.75 21.13
C PHE A 155 21.48 11.04 21.26
N GLY A 156 20.69 11.20 22.31
CA GLY A 156 19.82 12.36 22.54
C GLY A 156 18.79 12.55 21.41
N LEU A 157 18.23 11.45 20.89
CA LEU A 157 17.26 11.51 19.81
C LEU A 157 15.89 11.97 20.33
N THR A 158 15.13 12.63 19.49
CA THR A 158 13.73 12.99 19.79
C THR A 158 12.79 12.03 19.07
N PRO A 159 12.23 11.03 19.78
CA PRO A 159 11.31 10.09 19.16
C PRO A 159 10.00 10.81 18.77
N ARG A 160 9.49 10.51 17.59
CA ARG A 160 8.24 11.09 17.05
C ARG A 160 7.05 10.15 17.22
N ALA A 161 7.31 8.85 17.15
CA ALA A 161 6.33 7.81 17.39
C ALA A 161 6.98 6.55 17.93
N ARG A 162 6.16 5.70 18.54
CA ARG A 162 6.52 4.35 18.97
C ARG A 162 5.89 3.33 18.03
N ILE A 163 6.63 2.28 17.67
CA ILE A 163 6.04 1.10 17.05
C ILE A 163 5.21 0.37 18.12
N HIS A 164 3.90 0.44 18.00
CA HIS A 164 2.96 -0.17 18.95
C HIS A 164 2.75 -1.66 18.63
N HIS A 165 2.60 -2.00 17.34
CA HIS A 165 2.41 -3.37 16.88
C HIS A 165 2.95 -3.57 15.47
N MET A 166 3.48 -4.77 15.21
CA MET A 166 3.83 -5.24 13.87
C MET A 166 3.41 -6.70 13.72
N SER A 167 2.84 -7.02 12.59
CA SER A 167 2.54 -8.42 12.22
C SER A 167 2.53 -8.60 10.70
N VAL A 168 2.76 -9.85 10.28
CA VAL A 168 2.64 -10.31 8.90
C VAL A 168 1.67 -11.50 8.88
N ARG A 169 0.81 -11.58 7.86
CA ARG A 169 -0.14 -12.68 7.68
C ARG A 169 -0.17 -13.16 6.24
N GLY A 170 -0.26 -14.49 6.09
CA GLY A 170 -0.64 -15.12 4.84
C GLY A 170 -2.16 -15.31 4.77
N SER A 171 -2.68 -15.29 3.56
CA SER A 171 -4.08 -15.51 3.19
C SER A 171 -4.15 -16.32 1.90
N ASP A 172 -5.23 -16.19 1.13
CA ASP A 172 -5.39 -16.85 -0.17
C ASP A 172 -4.42 -16.26 -1.22
N PRO A 173 -3.46 -17.05 -1.72
CA PRO A 173 -2.51 -16.57 -2.70
C PRO A 173 -3.12 -16.40 -4.11
N VAL A 174 -4.27 -16.99 -4.39
CA VAL A 174 -4.98 -16.86 -5.68
C VAL A 174 -5.72 -15.54 -5.75
N MET A 175 -6.49 -15.19 -4.71
CA MET A 175 -7.10 -13.86 -4.58
C MET A 175 -6.04 -12.78 -4.27
N MET A 176 -4.89 -13.18 -3.78
CA MET A 176 -3.65 -12.43 -3.57
C MET A 176 -3.81 -11.14 -2.74
N LEU A 177 -4.65 -10.20 -3.18
CA LEU A 177 -4.69 -8.83 -2.68
C LEU A 177 -5.62 -8.62 -1.48
N SER A 178 -6.36 -9.63 -1.05
CA SER A 178 -7.31 -9.57 0.07
C SER A 178 -6.65 -9.68 1.46
N ALA A 179 -5.38 -10.05 1.52
CA ALA A 179 -4.65 -10.31 2.77
C ALA A 179 -4.65 -9.16 3.79
N PRO A 180 -4.68 -7.86 3.41
CA PRO A 180 -4.82 -6.75 4.37
C PRO A 180 -6.03 -6.87 5.30
N ILE A 181 -7.14 -7.49 4.84
CA ILE A 181 -8.35 -7.69 5.65
C ILE A 181 -8.05 -8.59 6.86
N PRO A 182 -7.70 -9.88 6.70
CA PRO A 182 -7.41 -10.74 7.84
C PRO A 182 -6.17 -10.31 8.62
N ALA A 183 -5.21 -9.62 8.00
CA ALA A 183 -4.05 -9.10 8.70
C ALA A 183 -4.44 -7.97 9.67
N THR A 184 -5.30 -7.05 9.25
CA THR A 184 -5.82 -5.99 10.13
C THR A 184 -6.68 -6.57 11.25
N GLN A 185 -7.62 -7.47 10.94
CA GLN A 185 -8.44 -8.16 11.95
C GLN A 185 -7.59 -8.86 13.01
N HIS A 186 -6.48 -9.49 12.56
CA HIS A 186 -5.53 -10.10 13.50
C HIS A 186 -4.83 -9.07 14.38
N ALA A 187 -4.37 -7.96 13.82
CA ALA A 187 -3.71 -6.89 14.57
C ALA A 187 -4.65 -6.28 15.62
N LEU A 188 -5.90 -5.99 15.26
CA LEU A 188 -6.94 -5.50 16.17
C LEU A 188 -7.16 -6.50 17.32
N LYS A 189 -7.32 -7.78 17.00
CA LYS A 189 -7.49 -8.84 18.03
C LYS A 189 -6.28 -8.94 18.97
N ARG A 190 -5.06 -8.80 18.44
CA ARG A 190 -3.81 -8.92 19.22
C ARG A 190 -3.56 -7.74 20.14
N THR A 191 -3.98 -6.55 19.73
CA THR A 191 -3.79 -5.31 20.48
C THR A 191 -4.97 -4.98 21.40
N GLY A 192 -6.14 -5.59 21.15
CA GLY A 192 -7.39 -5.22 21.82
C GLY A 192 -7.97 -3.89 21.34
N MET A 193 -7.43 -3.36 20.23
CA MET A 193 -7.90 -2.10 19.63
C MET A 193 -9.08 -2.34 18.70
N SER A 194 -9.89 -1.30 18.52
CA SER A 194 -10.91 -1.21 17.48
C SER A 194 -10.41 -0.39 16.29
N ILE A 195 -11.11 -0.49 15.16
CA ILE A 195 -10.78 0.30 13.97
C ILE A 195 -10.95 1.82 14.22
N ASP A 196 -11.83 2.19 15.12
CA ASP A 196 -12.12 3.59 15.47
C ASP A 196 -11.04 4.26 16.33
N ASP A 197 -10.12 3.47 16.90
CA ASP A 197 -8.99 4.00 17.69
C ASP A 197 -7.94 4.70 16.80
N PHE A 198 -7.97 4.48 15.48
CA PHE A 198 -6.99 5.07 14.56
C PHE A 198 -7.47 6.42 14.04
N ALA A 199 -6.65 7.45 14.25
CA ALA A 199 -6.88 8.79 13.74
C ALA A 199 -6.59 8.89 12.23
N ALA A 200 -5.68 8.06 11.73
CA ALA A 200 -5.35 7.94 10.31
C ALA A 200 -4.95 6.49 9.99
N ILE A 201 -5.24 6.07 8.77
CA ILE A 201 -4.92 4.75 8.25
C ILE A 201 -4.32 4.91 6.85
N GLU A 202 -3.17 4.27 6.61
CA GLU A 202 -2.56 4.16 5.29
C GLU A 202 -2.64 2.72 4.81
N ILE A 203 -3.48 2.45 3.82
CA ILE A 203 -3.54 1.17 3.11
C ILE A 203 -3.06 1.35 1.68
N ASN A 204 -2.14 0.50 1.22
CA ASN A 204 -1.64 0.61 -0.14
C ASN A 204 -2.74 0.38 -1.18
N GLU A 205 -2.89 1.33 -2.09
CA GLU A 205 -3.85 1.30 -3.20
C GLU A 205 -3.26 0.55 -4.40
N ALA A 206 -2.94 -0.75 -4.25
CA ALA A 206 -2.49 -1.53 -5.40
C ALA A 206 -3.51 -1.48 -6.55
N PHE A 207 -4.78 -1.61 -6.19
CA PHE A 207 -5.98 -1.38 -7.00
C PHE A 207 -7.10 -0.86 -6.09
N ALA A 208 -8.03 -0.09 -6.64
CA ALA A 208 -9.17 0.42 -5.88
C ALA A 208 -9.98 -0.65 -5.12
N PRO A 209 -10.27 -1.85 -5.70
CA PRO A 209 -10.99 -2.91 -4.98
C PRO A 209 -10.32 -3.36 -3.69
N VAL A 210 -8.99 -3.22 -3.56
CA VAL A 210 -8.26 -3.59 -2.33
C VAL A 210 -8.73 -2.75 -1.16
N VAL A 211 -8.81 -1.44 -1.37
CA VAL A 211 -9.22 -0.51 -0.30
C VAL A 211 -10.73 -0.57 -0.07
N LEU A 212 -11.51 -0.62 -1.13
CA LEU A 212 -12.98 -0.69 -1.02
C LEU A 212 -13.44 -1.96 -0.30
N ALA A 213 -12.86 -3.12 -0.62
CA ALA A 213 -13.13 -4.37 0.08
C ALA A 213 -12.71 -4.31 1.56
N TRP A 214 -11.53 -3.73 1.82
CA TRP A 214 -11.03 -3.55 3.18
C TRP A 214 -11.95 -2.62 4.01
N LEU A 215 -12.40 -1.51 3.42
CA LEU A 215 -13.37 -0.60 4.05
C LEU A 215 -14.68 -1.31 4.40
N ALA A 216 -15.22 -2.11 3.46
CA ALA A 216 -16.45 -2.86 3.65
C ALA A 216 -16.35 -3.88 4.80
N GLU A 217 -15.21 -4.58 4.92
CA GLU A 217 -15.01 -5.63 5.92
C GLU A 217 -14.65 -5.09 7.31
N LEU A 218 -13.95 -3.97 7.40
CA LEU A 218 -13.50 -3.40 8.67
C LEU A 218 -14.44 -2.33 9.21
N GLY A 219 -15.31 -1.76 8.39
CA GLY A 219 -16.21 -0.68 8.78
C GLY A 219 -15.48 0.63 9.14
N ALA A 220 -14.27 0.83 8.59
CA ALA A 220 -13.49 2.03 8.86
C ALA A 220 -14.14 3.27 8.23
N ASP A 221 -13.96 4.42 8.88
CA ASP A 221 -14.35 5.72 8.32
C ASP A 221 -13.48 6.05 7.09
N PRO A 222 -14.06 6.16 5.88
CA PRO A 222 -13.31 6.46 4.66
C PRO A 222 -12.51 7.76 4.70
N GLU A 223 -12.91 8.73 5.52
CA GLU A 223 -12.18 10.00 5.64
C GLU A 223 -10.86 9.86 6.42
N ARG A 224 -10.72 8.80 7.21
CA ARG A 224 -9.47 8.49 7.92
C ARG A 224 -8.53 7.59 7.12
N VAL A 225 -8.99 7.05 5.98
CA VAL A 225 -8.22 6.12 5.14
C VAL A 225 -7.62 6.86 3.97
N ASN A 226 -6.30 6.79 3.83
CA ASN A 226 -5.52 7.50 2.81
C ASN A 226 -5.94 8.99 2.68
N PRO A 227 -5.92 9.77 3.77
CA PRO A 227 -6.48 11.13 3.80
C PRO A 227 -5.74 12.11 2.89
N ASN A 228 -4.53 11.76 2.48
CA ASN A 228 -3.69 12.55 1.57
C ASN A 228 -3.55 11.93 0.17
N GLY A 229 -4.46 11.02 -0.20
CA GLY A 229 -4.35 10.20 -1.40
C GLY A 229 -3.39 9.02 -1.20
N GLY A 230 -3.38 8.08 -2.12
CA GLY A 230 -2.58 6.86 -2.05
C GLY A 230 -1.89 6.52 -3.37
N ALA A 231 -1.53 5.26 -3.55
CA ALA A 231 -0.70 4.79 -4.65
C ALA A 231 -1.32 4.98 -6.05
N ILE A 232 -2.64 5.08 -6.14
CA ILE A 232 -3.33 5.40 -7.41
C ILE A 232 -2.94 6.81 -7.88
N ALA A 233 -2.78 7.76 -6.96
CA ALA A 233 -2.37 9.11 -7.26
C ALA A 233 -0.86 9.31 -7.14
N LEU A 234 -0.24 8.86 -6.03
CA LEU A 234 1.15 9.14 -5.65
C LEU A 234 2.15 8.11 -6.17
N GLY A 235 1.66 6.98 -6.73
CA GLY A 235 2.50 5.90 -7.22
C GLY A 235 2.85 4.83 -6.18
N HIS A 236 3.37 3.71 -6.71
CA HIS A 236 3.71 2.52 -5.93
C HIS A 236 5.10 1.99 -6.29
N PRO A 237 6.17 2.72 -5.94
CA PRO A 237 7.52 2.17 -6.07
C PRO A 237 7.67 1.04 -5.06
N ILE A 238 7.52 -0.21 -5.52
CA ILE A 238 7.31 -1.42 -4.70
C ILE A 238 8.33 -1.51 -3.56
N GLY A 239 9.62 -1.26 -3.85
CA GLY A 239 10.71 -1.40 -2.89
C GLY A 239 10.69 -0.38 -1.74
N CYS A 240 9.95 0.72 -1.84
CA CYS A 240 9.92 1.75 -0.79
C CYS A 240 8.52 2.09 -0.25
N THR A 241 7.47 1.52 -0.84
CA THR A 241 6.08 1.91 -0.51
C THR A 241 5.76 1.76 0.97
N GLY A 242 6.19 0.68 1.65
CA GLY A 242 5.94 0.50 3.08
C GLY A 242 6.54 1.63 3.93
N ALA A 243 7.77 2.05 3.63
CA ALA A 243 8.41 3.17 4.31
C ALA A 243 7.72 4.51 3.97
N ARG A 244 7.28 4.71 2.70
CA ARG A 244 6.53 5.90 2.29
C ARG A 244 5.20 6.00 3.04
N LEU A 245 4.40 4.92 3.08
CA LEU A 245 3.13 4.89 3.80
C LEU A 245 3.30 5.23 5.28
N LEU A 246 4.32 4.64 5.92
CA LEU A 246 4.58 4.90 7.34
C LEU A 246 5.08 6.32 7.60
N THR A 247 5.82 6.90 6.66
CA THR A 247 6.26 8.30 6.73
C THR A 247 5.05 9.24 6.64
N SER A 248 4.18 9.06 5.65
CA SER A 248 2.97 9.87 5.48
C SER A 248 2.02 9.72 6.68
N LEU A 249 1.85 8.50 7.18
CA LEU A 249 1.05 8.23 8.37
C LEU A 249 1.55 9.00 9.60
N LEU A 250 2.86 8.99 9.84
CA LEU A 250 3.48 9.72 10.95
C LEU A 250 3.22 11.22 10.84
N HIS A 251 3.44 11.80 9.66
CA HIS A 251 3.23 13.23 9.44
C HIS A 251 1.75 13.62 9.54
N GLU A 252 0.84 12.74 9.11
CA GLU A 252 -0.59 12.96 9.25
C GLU A 252 -1.03 12.94 10.72
N LEU A 253 -0.51 12.00 11.53
CA LEU A 253 -0.76 11.98 12.97
C LEU A 253 -0.25 13.26 13.65
N GLU A 254 0.94 13.74 13.29
CA GLU A 254 1.46 14.99 13.82
C GLU A 254 0.61 16.20 13.42
N ARG A 255 0.18 16.26 12.17
CA ARG A 255 -0.65 17.34 11.63
C ARG A 255 -2.01 17.43 12.30
N THR A 256 -2.64 16.29 12.57
CA THR A 256 -4.00 16.21 13.13
C THR A 256 -4.03 16.14 14.65
N GLY A 257 -2.89 15.92 15.30
CA GLY A 257 -2.83 15.63 16.73
C GLY A 257 -3.29 14.21 17.08
N GLY A 258 -3.49 13.34 16.07
CA GLY A 258 -3.91 11.95 16.25
C GLY A 258 -2.90 11.13 17.04
N ARG A 259 -3.37 10.16 17.82
CA ARG A 259 -2.51 9.32 18.66
C ARG A 259 -2.06 8.06 17.93
N TYR A 260 -2.99 7.27 17.43
CA TYR A 260 -2.69 5.99 16.78
C TYR A 260 -2.94 6.07 15.29
N GLY A 261 -2.06 5.40 14.54
CA GLY A 261 -2.20 5.19 13.11
C GLY A 261 -1.89 3.75 12.73
N LEU A 262 -2.54 3.27 11.67
CA LEU A 262 -2.35 1.93 11.14
C LEU A 262 -1.86 2.01 9.70
N GLN A 263 -0.85 1.23 9.36
CA GLN A 263 -0.39 1.02 7.99
C GLN A 263 -0.56 -0.45 7.61
N THR A 264 -1.05 -0.73 6.41
CA THR A 264 -1.12 -2.08 5.85
C THR A 264 -0.89 -2.06 4.34
N MET A 265 -0.38 -3.17 3.82
CA MET A 265 -0.10 -3.34 2.40
C MET A 265 -0.27 -4.80 2.00
N CYS A 266 -0.90 -5.06 0.84
CA CYS A 266 -0.91 -6.38 0.22
C CYS A 266 0.44 -6.67 -0.43
N GLU A 267 0.85 -7.93 -0.37
CA GLU A 267 2.11 -8.42 -0.91
C GLU A 267 1.86 -9.62 -1.83
N GLY A 268 2.74 -9.83 -2.79
CA GLY A 268 2.65 -10.96 -3.71
C GLY A 268 2.58 -12.30 -2.99
N GLY A 269 1.75 -13.24 -3.51
CA GLY A 269 1.54 -14.54 -2.90
C GLY A 269 0.50 -14.56 -1.78
N GLY A 270 -0.33 -13.52 -1.67
CA GLY A 270 -1.44 -13.48 -0.71
C GLY A 270 -1.02 -13.17 0.72
N GLN A 271 -0.06 -12.27 0.89
CA GLN A 271 0.44 -11.84 2.18
C GLN A 271 0.09 -10.38 2.45
N ALA A 272 0.13 -9.97 3.71
CA ALA A 272 0.07 -8.57 4.10
C ALA A 272 0.80 -8.31 5.42
N ASN A 273 1.40 -7.14 5.52
CA ASN A 273 1.91 -6.59 6.77
C ASN A 273 0.88 -5.66 7.42
N VAL A 274 0.99 -5.48 8.73
CA VAL A 274 0.33 -4.41 9.49
C VAL A 274 1.34 -3.81 10.46
N THR A 275 1.42 -2.49 10.45
CA THR A 275 2.18 -1.73 11.44
C THR A 275 1.27 -0.72 12.10
N ILE A 276 1.23 -0.70 13.43
CA ILE A 276 0.53 0.32 14.22
C ILE A 276 1.59 1.18 14.88
N ILE A 277 1.47 2.48 14.72
CA ILE A 277 2.31 3.46 15.42
C ILE A 277 1.48 4.29 16.39
N GLU A 278 2.13 4.66 17.50
CA GLU A 278 1.62 5.60 18.49
C GLU A 278 2.46 6.86 18.42
N ARG A 279 1.86 8.01 18.09
CA ARG A 279 2.53 9.31 18.15
C ARG A 279 2.84 9.66 19.61
N ILE A 280 4.04 10.13 19.85
CA ILE A 280 4.53 10.57 21.18
C ILE A 280 4.38 12.08 21.33
#